data_ccb72b7a1d08b9eaab3dfb01f2e2a3e6
#
_entry.id   ccb72b7a1d08b9eaab3dfb01f2e2a3e6
#
_cell.length_a   1.000
_cell.length_b   1.000
_cell.length_c   1.000
_cell.angle_alpha   90.00
_cell.angle_beta   90.00
_cell.angle_gamma   90.00
#
_symmetry.space_group_name_H-M   'P 1'
#
loop_
_entity.id
_entity.type
_entity.pdbx_description
1 polymer ?
#
loop_
_entity_poly.entity_id
_entity_poly.type
_entity_poly.pdbx_seq_one_letter_code
_entity_poly.pdbx_strand_id
1 'polypeptide(L)'
;VKGFWNGLLINLQFFTTIPIKKEIPMSAGHFRWAIRSFPLLGLMLGTMIASAVLLLQLTPVSPLAVAFIIVILTIFLTGGIHLDGWLDCCDGFFSYRDREKRLAIMSDPRAGAFGVIGVILLLACKWLVIYEILLHRGVDIYFIAAIVLIPFYTRMLMGLMLTGMVTAKQEGLASMFKQATGKHVIYFYGLYLFFLISILWMWKPELMWLAVGMLLLLAILYLFLKQKIETWFGGITGDVLGAATEGMEVIYWVILWGLHYIVMV
;
A
#
# COMPACT_ATOMS: atom_id res chain seq x y z
N VAL A 1 17.93 4.65 18.82
CA VAL A 1 17.36 3.28 18.88
C VAL A 1 15.93 3.29 19.40
N LYS A 2 15.61 3.90 20.58
CA LYS A 2 14.23 3.94 21.14
C LYS A 2 13.21 4.58 20.20
N GLY A 3 13.58 5.66 19.50
CA GLY A 3 12.69 6.36 18.57
C GLY A 3 12.27 5.49 17.38
N PHE A 4 13.19 4.73 16.80
CA PHE A 4 12.92 3.81 15.70
C PHE A 4 11.90 2.72 16.09
N TRP A 5 12.13 2.03 17.22
CA TRP A 5 11.21 1.00 17.70
C TRP A 5 9.83 1.54 18.02
N ASN A 6 9.74 2.71 18.65
CA ASN A 6 8.47 3.36 18.91
C ASN A 6 7.74 3.76 17.62
N GLY A 7 8.47 4.25 16.62
CA GLY A 7 7.88 4.53 15.30
C GLY A 7 7.34 3.29 14.61
N LEU A 8 8.07 2.17 14.64
CA LEU A 8 7.60 0.91 14.08
C LEU A 8 6.37 0.38 14.83
N LEU A 9 6.37 0.45 16.15
CA LEU A 9 5.22 0.04 16.97
C LEU A 9 3.99 0.92 16.69
N ILE A 10 4.15 2.24 16.46
CA ILE A 10 3.06 3.12 16.02
C ILE A 10 2.48 2.62 14.70
N ASN A 11 3.33 2.25 13.73
CA ASN A 11 2.85 1.71 12.47
C ASN A 11 2.05 0.42 12.65
N LEU A 12 2.52 -0.48 13.51
CA LEU A 12 1.77 -1.71 13.81
C LEU A 12 0.43 -1.42 14.46
N GLN A 13 0.35 -0.47 15.39
CA GLN A 13 -0.90 -0.09 16.06
C GLN A 13 -1.92 0.56 15.13
N PHE A 14 -1.48 1.42 14.21
CA PHE A 14 -2.40 2.18 13.34
C PHE A 14 -2.75 1.45 12.04
N PHE A 15 -1.85 0.65 11.51
CA PHE A 15 -1.98 0.10 10.15
C PHE A 15 -2.03 -1.42 10.10
N THR A 16 -2.16 -2.09 11.26
CA THR A 16 -2.33 -3.55 11.33
C THR A 16 -3.29 -3.95 12.43
N THR A 17 -3.81 -5.16 12.33
CA THR A 17 -4.63 -5.78 13.38
C THR A 17 -3.80 -6.41 14.52
N ILE A 18 -2.46 -6.32 14.45
CA ILE A 18 -1.57 -6.88 15.47
C ILE A 18 -1.79 -6.14 16.80
N PRO A 19 -2.21 -6.84 17.87
CA PRO A 19 -2.59 -6.18 19.11
C PRO A 19 -1.37 -5.73 19.90
N ILE A 20 -0.96 -4.48 19.74
CA ILE A 20 0.11 -3.86 20.51
C ILE A 20 -0.51 -3.08 21.67
N LYS A 21 -0.40 -3.60 22.88
CA LYS A 21 -0.98 -2.99 24.11
C LYS A 21 -0.11 -1.90 24.73
N LYS A 22 1.09 -1.65 24.16
CA LYS A 22 2.03 -0.66 24.71
C LYS A 22 1.54 0.75 24.38
N GLU A 23 1.37 1.59 25.39
CA GLU A 23 1.17 3.03 25.21
C GLU A 23 2.46 3.69 24.72
N ILE A 24 2.37 4.35 23.57
CA ILE A 24 3.50 5.04 22.97
C ILE A 24 3.15 6.52 22.91
N PRO A 25 3.97 7.42 23.48
CA PRO A 25 3.72 8.84 23.40
C PRO A 25 3.63 9.31 21.94
N MET A 26 2.52 9.96 21.58
CA MET A 26 2.29 10.50 20.24
C MET A 26 3.07 11.81 20.03
N SER A 27 4.39 11.73 19.99
CA SER A 27 5.26 12.87 19.75
C SER A 27 5.65 12.98 18.28
N ALA A 28 5.95 14.19 17.83
CA ALA A 28 6.46 14.44 16.47
C ALA A 28 7.71 13.59 16.14
N GLY A 29 8.56 13.32 17.14
CA GLY A 29 9.74 12.47 16.99
C GLY A 29 9.39 11.03 16.66
N HIS A 30 8.38 10.46 17.32
CA HIS A 30 7.92 9.09 17.08
C HIS A 30 7.17 8.97 15.74
N PHE A 31 6.30 9.91 15.38
CA PHE A 31 5.66 9.96 14.06
C PHE A 31 6.68 10.08 12.94
N ARG A 32 7.75 10.86 13.13
CA ARG A 32 8.84 10.95 12.16
C ARG A 32 9.53 9.61 11.91
N TRP A 33 9.75 8.82 12.95
CA TRP A 33 10.28 7.47 12.80
C TRP A 33 9.25 6.50 12.21
N ALA A 34 7.97 6.67 12.52
CA ALA A 34 6.90 5.89 11.90
C ALA A 34 6.89 6.07 10.38
N ILE A 35 6.92 7.32 9.89
CA ILE A 35 6.97 7.59 8.44
C ILE A 35 8.23 6.98 7.81
N ARG A 36 9.39 7.11 8.45
CA ARG A 36 10.64 6.52 7.95
C ARG A 36 10.57 4.99 7.85
N SER A 37 9.80 4.33 8.69
CA SER A 37 9.68 2.87 8.71
C SER A 37 8.45 2.32 7.96
N PHE A 38 7.68 3.14 7.22
CA PHE A 38 6.57 2.65 6.40
C PHE A 38 6.97 1.55 5.42
N PRO A 39 8.08 1.66 4.66
CA PRO A 39 8.48 0.56 3.77
C PRO A 39 8.78 -0.74 4.51
N LEU A 40 9.31 -0.66 5.73
CA LEU A 40 9.59 -1.84 6.57
C LEU A 40 8.29 -2.49 7.06
N LEU A 41 7.25 -1.70 7.36
CA LEU A 41 5.92 -2.24 7.63
C LEU A 41 5.40 -3.02 6.43
N GLY A 42 5.51 -2.44 5.22
CA GLY A 42 5.12 -3.11 3.97
C GLY A 42 5.88 -4.40 3.74
N LEU A 43 7.20 -4.38 3.94
CA LEU A 43 8.05 -5.58 3.85
C LEU A 43 7.60 -6.68 4.83
N MET A 44 7.29 -6.32 6.06
CA MET A 44 6.79 -7.25 7.06
C MET A 44 5.45 -7.88 6.65
N LEU A 45 4.47 -7.05 6.24
CA LEU A 45 3.17 -7.53 5.78
C LEU A 45 3.30 -8.46 4.57
N GLY A 46 4.08 -8.06 3.57
CA GLY A 46 4.34 -8.88 2.39
C GLY A 46 5.04 -10.21 2.73
N THR A 47 5.99 -10.19 3.65
CA THR A 47 6.66 -11.43 4.12
C THR A 47 5.69 -12.35 4.85
N MET A 48 4.78 -11.81 5.67
CA MET A 48 3.74 -12.61 6.35
C MET A 48 2.82 -13.29 5.32
N ILE A 49 2.36 -12.55 4.30
CA ILE A 49 1.51 -13.11 3.24
C ILE A 49 2.28 -14.15 2.42
N ALA A 50 3.53 -13.86 2.03
CA ALA A 50 4.38 -14.79 1.29
C ALA A 50 4.61 -16.09 2.08
N SER A 51 4.86 -16.00 3.39
CA SER A 51 5.01 -17.17 4.26
C SER A 51 3.73 -18.01 4.29
N ALA A 52 2.56 -17.39 4.38
CA ALA A 52 1.28 -18.09 4.33
C ALA A 52 1.08 -18.79 2.99
N VAL A 53 1.41 -18.13 1.88
CA VAL A 53 1.33 -18.74 0.53
C VAL A 53 2.26 -19.94 0.40
N LEU A 54 3.50 -19.85 0.89
CA LEU A 54 4.45 -20.96 0.87
C LEU A 54 3.95 -22.15 1.71
N LEU A 55 3.33 -21.90 2.85
CA LEU A 55 2.71 -22.95 3.65
C LEU A 55 1.51 -23.61 2.93
N LEU A 56 0.70 -22.82 2.22
CA LEU A 56 -0.41 -23.35 1.42
C LEU A 56 0.06 -24.25 0.28
N GLN A 57 1.28 -24.06 -0.25
CA GLN A 57 1.84 -24.96 -1.26
C GLN A 57 2.08 -26.41 -0.75
N LEU A 58 2.08 -26.62 0.56
CA LEU A 58 2.17 -27.95 1.17
C LEU A 58 0.81 -28.68 1.19
N THR A 59 -0.24 -28.04 0.72
CA THR A 59 -1.62 -28.55 0.71
C THR A 59 -2.18 -28.55 -0.71
N PRO A 60 -3.21 -29.37 -1.03
CA PRO A 60 -3.82 -29.43 -2.36
C PRO A 60 -4.80 -28.26 -2.61
N VAL A 61 -4.49 -27.06 -2.12
CA VAL A 61 -5.35 -25.88 -2.30
C VAL A 61 -5.23 -25.35 -3.72
N SER A 62 -6.39 -25.09 -4.36
CA SER A 62 -6.43 -24.61 -5.75
C SER A 62 -5.86 -23.18 -5.89
N PRO A 63 -5.34 -22.81 -7.07
CA PRO A 63 -4.88 -21.44 -7.36
C PRO A 63 -5.94 -20.37 -7.08
N LEU A 64 -7.22 -20.70 -7.36
CA LEU A 64 -8.36 -19.84 -7.07
C LEU A 64 -8.48 -19.51 -5.57
N ALA A 65 -8.35 -20.53 -4.73
CA ALA A 65 -8.43 -20.37 -3.29
C ALA A 65 -7.18 -19.65 -2.73
N VAL A 66 -5.99 -19.94 -3.26
CA VAL A 66 -4.77 -19.21 -2.87
C VAL A 66 -4.91 -17.72 -3.18
N ALA A 67 -5.39 -17.35 -4.38
CA ALA A 67 -5.63 -15.96 -4.75
C ALA A 67 -6.62 -15.28 -3.79
N PHE A 68 -7.71 -15.97 -3.43
CA PHE A 68 -8.71 -15.48 -2.49
C PHE A 68 -8.11 -15.25 -1.10
N ILE A 69 -7.33 -16.22 -0.62
CA ILE A 69 -6.66 -16.14 0.69
C ILE A 69 -5.67 -14.96 0.73
N ILE A 70 -4.92 -14.68 -0.36
CA ILE A 70 -4.03 -13.52 -0.42
C ILE A 70 -4.82 -12.23 -0.22
N VAL A 71 -5.95 -12.06 -0.92
CA VAL A 71 -6.80 -10.87 -0.79
C VAL A 71 -7.35 -10.74 0.63
N ILE A 72 -7.87 -11.82 1.20
CA ILE A 72 -8.40 -11.84 2.58
C ILE A 72 -7.30 -11.52 3.60
N LEU A 73 -6.11 -12.11 3.47
CA LEU A 73 -4.98 -11.82 4.37
C LEU A 73 -4.55 -10.36 4.30
N THR A 74 -4.54 -9.74 3.12
CA THR A 74 -4.23 -8.32 2.97
C THR A 74 -5.21 -7.45 3.77
N ILE A 75 -6.51 -7.73 3.65
CA ILE A 75 -7.57 -7.03 4.40
C ILE A 75 -7.44 -7.30 5.90
N PHE A 76 -7.31 -8.58 6.27
CA PHE A 76 -7.25 -8.98 7.68
C PHE A 76 -6.05 -8.38 8.40
N LEU A 77 -4.86 -8.43 7.80
CA LEU A 77 -3.63 -7.91 8.41
C LEU A 77 -3.65 -6.39 8.59
N THR A 78 -4.31 -5.65 7.67
CA THR A 78 -4.42 -4.18 7.74
C THR A 78 -5.66 -3.70 8.49
N GLY A 79 -6.58 -4.60 8.85
CA GLY A 79 -7.87 -4.25 9.42
C GLY A 79 -8.79 -3.47 8.46
N GLY A 80 -8.49 -3.50 7.16
CA GLY A 80 -9.28 -2.83 6.14
C GLY A 80 -9.16 -1.29 6.10
N ILE A 81 -8.27 -0.68 6.89
CA ILE A 81 -8.15 0.79 6.99
C ILE A 81 -7.89 1.48 5.64
N HIS A 82 -7.13 0.85 4.76
CA HIS A 82 -6.86 1.39 3.42
C HIS A 82 -8.03 1.17 2.48
N LEU A 83 -8.74 0.05 2.64
CA LEU A 83 -9.94 -0.27 1.87
C LEU A 83 -11.10 0.66 2.22
N ASP A 84 -11.24 1.04 3.50
CA ASP A 84 -12.16 2.07 3.96
C ASP A 84 -11.88 3.40 3.26
N GLY A 85 -10.62 3.84 3.23
CA GLY A 85 -10.21 5.03 2.49
C GLY A 85 -10.51 4.95 0.99
N TRP A 86 -10.41 3.76 0.38
CA TRP A 86 -10.83 3.55 -1.02
C TRP A 86 -12.33 3.74 -1.19
N LEU A 87 -13.14 3.18 -0.28
CA LEU A 87 -14.58 3.33 -0.25
C LEU A 87 -14.96 4.81 -0.21
N ASP A 88 -14.45 5.55 0.77
CA ASP A 88 -14.73 6.96 0.98
C ASP A 88 -14.31 7.82 -0.21
N CYS A 89 -13.14 7.55 -0.78
CA CYS A 89 -12.67 8.24 -1.98
C CYS A 89 -13.56 7.97 -3.20
N CYS A 90 -14.07 6.76 -3.37
CA CYS A 90 -15.02 6.44 -4.43
C CYS A 90 -16.33 7.21 -4.25
N ASP A 91 -16.89 7.23 -3.05
CA ASP A 91 -18.11 7.98 -2.76
C ASP A 91 -17.93 9.49 -2.98
N GLY A 92 -16.83 10.05 -2.49
CA GLY A 92 -16.52 11.46 -2.71
C GLY A 92 -16.29 11.79 -4.18
N PHE A 93 -15.50 10.99 -4.90
CA PHE A 93 -15.11 11.24 -6.27
C PHE A 93 -16.29 11.11 -7.25
N PHE A 94 -17.02 10.02 -7.20
CA PHE A 94 -18.14 9.76 -8.10
C PHE A 94 -19.43 10.51 -7.74
N SER A 95 -19.43 11.31 -6.67
CA SER A 95 -20.51 12.23 -6.35
C SER A 95 -20.60 13.39 -7.34
N TYR A 96 -19.56 13.63 -8.16
CA TYR A 96 -19.44 14.75 -9.09
C TYR A 96 -19.64 16.15 -8.44
N ARG A 97 -19.32 16.27 -7.14
CA ARG A 97 -19.44 17.52 -6.38
C ARG A 97 -18.11 18.30 -6.37
N ASP A 98 -18.18 19.54 -5.89
CA ASP A 98 -16.99 20.34 -5.57
C ASP A 98 -16.16 19.72 -4.45
N ARG A 99 -14.93 20.23 -4.22
CA ARG A 99 -13.98 19.67 -3.25
C ARG A 99 -14.52 19.61 -1.83
N GLU A 100 -15.20 20.67 -1.38
CA GLU A 100 -15.70 20.76 -0.01
C GLU A 100 -16.76 19.69 0.25
N LYS A 101 -17.70 19.53 -0.69
CA LYS A 101 -18.72 18.49 -0.61
C LYS A 101 -18.16 17.09 -0.74
N ARG A 102 -17.13 16.87 -1.57
CA ARG A 102 -16.41 15.58 -1.63
C ARG A 102 -15.81 15.23 -0.27
N LEU A 103 -15.08 16.15 0.35
CA LEU A 103 -14.50 15.96 1.67
C LEU A 103 -15.56 15.76 2.77
N ALA A 104 -16.73 16.39 2.65
CA ALA A 104 -17.85 16.17 3.54
C ALA A 104 -18.46 14.76 3.37
N ILE A 105 -18.63 14.29 2.11
CA ILE A 105 -19.11 12.94 1.82
C ILE A 105 -18.13 11.91 2.38
N MET A 106 -16.82 12.06 2.16
CA MET A 106 -15.77 11.18 2.70
C MET A 106 -15.70 11.17 4.25
N SER A 107 -16.33 12.12 4.92
CA SER A 107 -16.39 12.18 6.39
C SER A 107 -17.72 11.67 6.94
N ASP A 108 -18.66 11.27 6.09
CA ASP A 108 -19.94 10.67 6.50
C ASP A 108 -19.67 9.20 6.89
N PRO A 109 -20.05 8.74 8.09
CA PRO A 109 -19.81 7.36 8.50
C PRO A 109 -20.65 6.31 7.76
N ARG A 110 -21.55 6.75 6.88
CA ARG A 110 -22.40 5.87 6.07
C ARG A 110 -21.75 5.57 4.75
N ALA A 111 -21.60 4.28 4.43
CA ALA A 111 -21.14 3.86 3.12
C ALA A 111 -22.14 4.24 2.03
N GLY A 112 -21.67 4.89 0.98
CA GLY A 112 -22.46 5.19 -0.19
C GLY A 112 -22.39 4.08 -1.23
N ALA A 113 -23.28 4.15 -2.23
CA ALA A 113 -23.36 3.13 -3.28
C ALA A 113 -22.08 3.06 -4.14
N PHE A 114 -21.47 4.21 -4.45
CA PHE A 114 -20.25 4.24 -5.27
C PHE A 114 -19.05 3.67 -4.53
N GLY A 115 -18.94 3.88 -3.21
CA GLY A 115 -17.91 3.27 -2.38
C GLY A 115 -18.03 1.75 -2.36
N VAL A 116 -19.24 1.22 -2.13
CA VAL A 116 -19.49 -0.21 -2.14
C VAL A 116 -19.16 -0.84 -3.50
N ILE A 117 -19.63 -0.24 -4.60
CA ILE A 117 -19.31 -0.70 -5.96
C ILE A 117 -17.79 -0.63 -6.19
N GLY A 118 -17.14 0.48 -5.79
CA GLY A 118 -15.70 0.66 -5.92
C GLY A 118 -14.88 -0.42 -5.20
N VAL A 119 -15.28 -0.79 -3.99
CA VAL A 119 -14.65 -1.87 -3.21
C VAL A 119 -14.85 -3.23 -3.88
N ILE A 120 -16.07 -3.55 -4.31
CA ILE A 120 -16.37 -4.82 -5.00
C ILE A 120 -15.50 -4.96 -6.26
N LEU A 121 -15.44 -3.91 -7.09
CA LEU A 121 -14.65 -3.92 -8.32
C LEU A 121 -13.15 -4.03 -8.05
N LEU A 122 -12.64 -3.31 -7.04
CA LEU A 122 -11.23 -3.36 -6.63
C LEU A 122 -10.85 -4.79 -6.21
N LEU A 123 -11.62 -5.38 -5.30
CA LEU A 123 -11.33 -6.71 -4.75
C LEU A 123 -11.50 -7.80 -5.81
N ALA A 124 -12.53 -7.72 -6.64
CA ALA A 124 -12.74 -8.64 -7.74
C ALA A 124 -11.60 -8.58 -8.76
N CYS A 125 -11.15 -7.36 -9.13
CA CYS A 125 -10.01 -7.17 -10.03
C CYS A 125 -8.73 -7.74 -9.41
N LYS A 126 -8.42 -7.41 -8.15
CA LYS A 126 -7.24 -7.91 -7.44
C LYS A 126 -7.24 -9.44 -7.40
N TRP A 127 -8.36 -10.05 -7.00
CA TRP A 127 -8.51 -11.50 -6.93
C TRP A 127 -8.35 -12.18 -8.28
N LEU A 128 -9.06 -11.68 -9.32
CA LEU A 128 -9.00 -12.25 -10.68
C LEU A 128 -7.57 -12.22 -11.23
N VAL A 129 -6.89 -11.08 -11.12
CA VAL A 129 -5.54 -10.90 -11.67
C VAL A 129 -4.52 -11.79 -10.95
N ILE A 130 -4.59 -11.90 -9.63
CA ILE A 130 -3.75 -12.81 -8.84
C ILE A 130 -4.02 -14.27 -9.24
N TYR A 131 -5.30 -14.64 -9.40
CA TYR A 131 -5.69 -15.98 -9.84
C TYR A 131 -5.13 -16.31 -11.23
N GLU A 132 -5.25 -15.42 -12.19
CA GLU A 132 -4.72 -15.59 -13.55
C GLU A 132 -3.20 -15.81 -13.54
N ILE A 133 -2.46 -15.03 -12.75
CA ILE A 133 -1.01 -15.23 -12.61
C ILE A 133 -0.72 -16.63 -12.03
N LEU A 134 -1.43 -17.02 -10.97
CA LEU A 134 -1.26 -18.32 -10.34
C LEU A 134 -1.64 -19.48 -11.24
N LEU A 135 -2.68 -19.33 -12.06
CA LEU A 135 -3.14 -20.36 -12.98
C LEU A 135 -2.10 -20.67 -14.06
N HIS A 136 -1.43 -19.65 -14.56
CA HIS A 136 -0.48 -19.78 -15.69
C HIS A 136 0.97 -20.01 -15.24
N ARG A 137 1.39 -19.48 -14.10
CA ARG A 137 2.77 -19.57 -13.61
C ARG A 137 2.95 -20.41 -12.35
N GLY A 138 1.87 -20.62 -11.61
CA GLY A 138 1.98 -21.16 -10.26
C GLY A 138 2.66 -20.19 -9.29
N VAL A 139 3.14 -20.73 -8.16
CA VAL A 139 3.89 -19.97 -7.17
C VAL A 139 5.38 -20.07 -7.48
N ASP A 140 5.87 -19.14 -8.27
CA ASP A 140 7.30 -19.00 -8.59
C ASP A 140 7.97 -17.90 -7.73
N ILE A 141 9.27 -17.74 -7.90
CA ILE A 141 10.07 -16.77 -7.14
C ILE A 141 9.66 -15.32 -7.47
N TYR A 142 9.20 -15.04 -8.70
CA TYR A 142 8.75 -13.71 -9.11
C TYR A 142 7.42 -13.37 -8.46
N PHE A 143 6.53 -14.35 -8.35
CA PHE A 143 5.25 -14.21 -7.65
C PHE A 143 5.45 -13.93 -6.15
N ILE A 144 6.33 -14.69 -5.50
CA ILE A 144 6.70 -14.46 -4.09
C ILE A 144 7.35 -13.09 -3.90
N ALA A 145 8.26 -12.71 -4.80
CA ALA A 145 8.87 -11.39 -4.76
C ALA A 145 7.82 -10.28 -4.93
N ALA A 146 6.84 -10.44 -5.82
CA ALA A 146 5.75 -9.48 -6.00
C ALA A 146 4.92 -9.32 -4.71
N ILE A 147 4.53 -10.42 -4.06
CA ILE A 147 3.80 -10.39 -2.79
C ILE A 147 4.56 -9.57 -1.72
N VAL A 148 5.88 -9.68 -1.69
CA VAL A 148 6.72 -8.95 -0.71
C VAL A 148 6.94 -7.50 -1.12
N LEU A 149 7.22 -7.24 -2.40
CA LEU A 149 7.59 -5.92 -2.89
C LEU A 149 6.39 -4.97 -3.05
N ILE A 150 5.21 -5.47 -3.41
CA ILE A 150 4.02 -4.63 -3.59
C ILE A 150 3.69 -3.87 -2.29
N PRO A 151 3.53 -4.52 -1.13
CA PRO A 151 3.29 -3.80 0.12
C PRO A 151 4.45 -2.86 0.52
N PHE A 152 5.69 -3.23 0.23
CA PHE A 152 6.86 -2.38 0.47
C PHE A 152 6.76 -1.06 -0.31
N TYR A 153 6.49 -1.11 -1.61
CA TYR A 153 6.40 0.09 -2.45
C TYR A 153 5.14 0.92 -2.16
N THR A 154 4.00 0.29 -1.86
CA THR A 154 2.78 1.04 -1.55
C THR A 154 2.89 1.80 -0.22
N ARG A 155 3.56 1.26 0.79
CA ARG A 155 3.84 1.99 2.04
C ARG A 155 4.93 3.06 1.84
N MET A 156 5.87 2.84 0.92
CA MET A 156 6.80 3.89 0.48
C MET A 156 6.04 5.06 -0.17
N LEU A 157 5.05 4.79 -1.04
CA LEU A 157 4.19 5.80 -1.64
C LEU A 157 3.49 6.65 -0.57
N MET A 158 2.89 6.04 0.45
CA MET A 158 2.25 6.77 1.55
C MET A 158 3.20 7.81 2.18
N GLY A 159 4.41 7.40 2.49
CA GLY A 159 5.40 8.31 3.09
C GLY A 159 5.88 9.40 2.14
N LEU A 160 6.00 9.11 0.84
CA LEU A 160 6.31 10.12 -0.19
C LEU A 160 5.17 11.13 -0.34
N MET A 161 3.91 10.67 -0.31
CA MET A 161 2.74 11.55 -0.36
C MET A 161 2.68 12.46 0.87
N LEU A 162 2.88 11.92 2.08
CA LEU A 162 2.97 12.70 3.30
C LEU A 162 4.09 13.73 3.26
N THR A 163 5.21 13.43 2.64
CA THR A 163 6.37 14.34 2.56
C THR A 163 6.16 15.43 1.50
N GLY A 164 5.63 15.08 0.33
CA GLY A 164 5.64 15.92 -0.87
C GLY A 164 4.31 16.56 -1.27
N MET A 165 3.18 16.24 -0.60
CA MET A 165 1.86 16.79 -0.92
C MET A 165 1.31 17.61 0.25
N VAL A 166 0.38 18.52 -0.03
CA VAL A 166 -0.37 19.29 0.99
C VAL A 166 -1.49 18.45 1.59
N THR A 167 -1.93 18.79 2.80
CA THR A 167 -3.11 18.17 3.43
C THR A 167 -4.38 18.93 3.04
N ALA A 168 -5.44 18.18 2.74
CA ALA A 168 -6.76 18.75 2.47
C ALA A 168 -7.48 19.22 3.74
N LYS A 169 -7.16 18.62 4.91
CA LYS A 169 -7.69 18.96 6.23
C LYS A 169 -6.57 19.27 7.19
N GLN A 170 -6.80 20.19 8.13
CA GLN A 170 -5.82 20.55 9.17
C GLN A 170 -5.83 19.58 10.35
N GLU A 171 -6.86 18.77 10.45
CA GLU A 171 -7.08 17.80 11.53
C GLU A 171 -7.02 16.37 10.99
N GLY A 172 -6.95 15.39 11.90
CA GLY A 172 -6.93 13.98 11.61
C GLY A 172 -5.53 13.36 11.49
N LEU A 173 -5.49 12.05 11.32
CA LEU A 173 -4.26 11.25 11.37
C LEU A 173 -3.22 11.70 10.32
N ALA A 174 -3.66 11.94 9.07
CA ALA A 174 -2.75 12.38 8.00
C ALA A 174 -2.10 13.74 8.34
N SER A 175 -2.82 14.67 8.93
CA SER A 175 -2.27 15.97 9.36
C SER A 175 -1.23 15.79 10.48
N MET A 176 -1.51 14.93 11.49
CA MET A 176 -0.55 14.63 12.55
C MET A 176 0.76 14.04 12.01
N PHE A 177 0.68 13.07 11.10
CA PHE A 177 1.84 12.52 10.42
C PHE A 177 2.55 13.58 9.57
N LYS A 178 1.81 14.39 8.82
CA LYS A 178 2.36 15.45 7.96
C LYS A 178 3.17 16.47 8.74
N GLN A 179 2.68 16.94 9.90
CA GLN A 179 3.40 17.88 10.76
C GLN A 179 4.72 17.32 11.28
N ALA A 180 4.83 15.99 11.38
CA ALA A 180 6.05 15.31 11.80
C ALA A 180 7.01 15.01 10.64
N THR A 181 6.62 15.18 9.37
CA THR A 181 7.48 14.89 8.23
C THR A 181 8.70 15.79 8.15
N GLY A 182 9.75 15.32 7.47
CA GLY A 182 10.94 16.10 7.19
C GLY A 182 11.70 15.51 6.00
N LYS A 183 12.57 16.31 5.39
CA LYS A 183 13.36 15.93 4.19
C LYS A 183 14.16 14.63 4.37
N HIS A 184 14.52 14.28 5.60
CA HIS A 184 15.28 13.07 5.92
C HIS A 184 14.51 11.76 5.63
N VAL A 185 13.20 11.77 5.44
CA VAL A 185 12.42 10.56 5.06
C VAL A 185 12.95 9.98 3.76
N ILE A 186 13.23 10.82 2.76
CA ILE A 186 13.74 10.42 1.44
C ILE A 186 15.07 9.69 1.55
N TYR A 187 15.98 10.13 2.44
CA TYR A 187 17.27 9.46 2.64
C TYR A 187 17.11 8.04 3.20
N PHE A 188 16.16 7.84 4.13
CA PHE A 188 15.88 6.50 4.64
C PHE A 188 15.30 5.59 3.56
N TYR A 189 14.42 6.10 2.71
CA TYR A 189 13.85 5.34 1.61
C TYR A 189 14.92 4.98 0.56
N GLY A 190 15.81 5.92 0.25
CA GLY A 190 16.98 5.66 -0.59
C GLY A 190 17.89 4.56 0.00
N LEU A 191 18.11 4.58 1.32
CA LEU A 191 18.90 3.56 2.01
C LEU A 191 18.25 2.17 1.93
N TYR A 192 16.93 2.08 2.15
CA TYR A 192 16.20 0.81 2.03
C TYR A 192 16.25 0.27 0.60
N LEU A 193 16.08 1.14 -0.39
CA LEU A 193 16.19 0.75 -1.80
C LEU A 193 17.60 0.29 -2.15
N PHE A 194 18.63 0.97 -1.68
CA PHE A 194 20.01 0.58 -1.88
C PHE A 194 20.28 -0.82 -1.34
N PHE A 195 19.89 -1.11 -0.09
CA PHE A 195 20.07 -2.44 0.47
C PHE A 195 19.21 -3.49 -0.24
N LEU A 196 17.96 -3.20 -0.55
CA LEU A 196 17.07 -4.11 -1.27
C LEU A 196 17.67 -4.49 -2.63
N ILE A 197 18.05 -3.49 -3.43
CA ILE A 197 18.60 -3.70 -4.77
C ILE A 197 19.95 -4.45 -4.68
N SER A 198 20.82 -4.11 -3.72
CA SER A 198 22.10 -4.78 -3.51
C SER A 198 21.91 -6.27 -3.15
N ILE A 199 20.97 -6.58 -2.24
CA ILE A 199 20.66 -7.95 -1.85
C ILE A 199 20.11 -8.73 -3.06
N LEU A 200 19.17 -8.17 -3.80
CA LEU A 200 18.59 -8.80 -4.99
C LEU A 200 19.66 -9.02 -6.07
N TRP A 201 20.53 -8.03 -6.29
CA TRP A 201 21.65 -8.14 -7.23
C TRP A 201 22.58 -9.32 -6.89
N MET A 202 22.91 -9.46 -5.61
CA MET A 202 23.82 -10.54 -5.15
C MET A 202 23.17 -11.92 -5.17
N TRP A 203 21.85 -11.98 -4.91
CA TRP A 203 21.14 -13.26 -4.78
C TRP A 203 20.50 -13.72 -6.09
N LYS A 204 19.76 -12.85 -6.77
CA LYS A 204 19.04 -13.15 -8.02
C LYS A 204 18.85 -11.87 -8.86
N PRO A 205 19.80 -11.56 -9.76
CA PRO A 205 19.82 -10.31 -10.52
C PRO A 205 18.53 -10.03 -11.31
N GLU A 206 17.81 -11.08 -11.74
CA GLU A 206 16.53 -10.90 -12.44
C GLU A 206 15.46 -10.24 -11.59
N LEU A 207 15.43 -10.52 -10.27
CA LEU A 207 14.51 -9.88 -9.32
C LEU A 207 14.86 -8.41 -9.10
N MET A 208 16.11 -8.02 -9.28
CA MET A 208 16.49 -6.61 -9.23
C MET A 208 15.76 -5.81 -10.31
N TRP A 209 15.65 -6.34 -11.54
CA TRP A 209 14.93 -5.66 -12.61
C TRP A 209 13.44 -5.50 -12.31
N LEU A 210 12.83 -6.51 -11.68
CA LEU A 210 11.46 -6.40 -11.16
C LEU A 210 11.35 -5.25 -10.16
N ALA A 211 12.24 -5.20 -9.17
CA ALA A 211 12.23 -4.15 -8.15
C ALA A 211 12.45 -2.76 -8.76
N VAL A 212 13.37 -2.61 -9.72
CA VAL A 212 13.61 -1.35 -10.43
C VAL A 212 12.39 -0.93 -11.26
N GLY A 213 11.75 -1.86 -11.97
CA GLY A 213 10.53 -1.60 -12.72
C GLY A 213 9.38 -1.12 -11.81
N MET A 214 9.20 -1.75 -10.65
CA MET A 214 8.22 -1.32 -9.65
C MET A 214 8.55 0.06 -9.08
N LEU A 215 9.83 0.39 -8.88
CA LEU A 215 10.26 1.73 -8.43
C LEU A 215 9.96 2.81 -9.49
N LEU A 216 10.21 2.53 -10.76
CA LEU A 216 9.89 3.45 -11.85
C LEU A 216 8.38 3.69 -11.94
N LEU A 217 7.58 2.65 -11.83
CA LEU A 217 6.13 2.77 -11.79
C LEU A 217 5.65 3.58 -10.58
N LEU A 218 6.24 3.35 -9.40
CA LEU A 218 5.97 4.18 -8.21
C LEU A 218 6.22 5.65 -8.51
N ALA A 219 7.35 5.99 -9.11
CA ALA A 219 7.70 7.38 -9.43
C ALA A 219 6.69 8.01 -10.40
N ILE A 220 6.30 7.28 -11.45
CA ILE A 220 5.29 7.73 -12.41
C ILE A 220 3.94 7.96 -11.73
N LEU A 221 3.47 6.99 -10.95
CA LEU A 221 2.20 7.08 -10.23
C LEU A 221 2.22 8.18 -9.17
N TYR A 222 3.33 8.37 -8.45
CA TYR A 222 3.48 9.46 -7.49
C TYR A 222 3.30 10.83 -8.16
N LEU A 223 3.95 11.06 -9.32
CA LEU A 223 3.83 12.32 -10.06
C LEU A 223 2.41 12.56 -10.56
N PHE A 224 1.76 11.51 -11.09
CA PHE A 224 0.37 11.55 -11.52
C PHE A 224 -0.58 11.84 -10.35
N LEU A 225 -0.46 11.09 -9.25
CA LEU A 225 -1.30 11.23 -8.06
C LEU A 225 -1.13 12.60 -7.41
N LYS A 226 0.11 13.13 -7.35
CA LYS A 226 0.37 14.46 -6.80
C LYS A 226 -0.47 15.52 -7.49
N GLN A 227 -0.48 15.53 -8.82
CA GLN A 227 -1.26 16.49 -9.61
C GLN A 227 -2.77 16.28 -9.45
N LYS A 228 -3.23 15.03 -9.48
CA LYS A 228 -4.66 14.68 -9.45
C LYS A 228 -5.30 14.86 -8.09
N ILE A 229 -4.63 14.42 -7.01
CA ILE A 229 -5.14 14.53 -5.65
C ILE A 229 -5.35 16.00 -5.23
N GLU A 230 -4.40 16.87 -5.54
CA GLU A 230 -4.55 18.31 -5.28
C GLU A 230 -5.74 18.90 -6.06
N THR A 231 -5.97 18.43 -7.29
CA THR A 231 -7.12 18.87 -8.11
C THR A 231 -8.43 18.30 -7.59
N TRP A 232 -8.48 17.02 -7.24
CA TRP A 232 -9.73 16.32 -6.91
C TRP A 232 -10.20 16.56 -5.48
N PHE A 233 -9.25 16.61 -4.53
CA PHE A 233 -9.54 16.64 -3.09
C PHE A 233 -8.91 17.84 -2.36
N GLY A 234 -8.09 18.64 -3.05
CA GLY A 234 -7.36 19.76 -2.45
C GLY A 234 -6.12 19.36 -1.65
N GLY A 235 -5.79 18.06 -1.60
CA GLY A 235 -4.66 17.51 -0.86
C GLY A 235 -4.93 16.12 -0.31
N ILE A 236 -4.03 15.62 0.53
CA ILE A 236 -4.14 14.30 1.16
C ILE A 236 -5.00 14.34 2.43
N THR A 237 -5.78 13.26 2.63
CA THR A 237 -6.39 12.85 3.90
C THR A 237 -5.91 11.43 4.24
N GLY A 238 -6.33 10.86 5.36
CA GLY A 238 -6.11 9.44 5.66
C GLY A 238 -6.69 8.54 4.58
N ASP A 239 -7.92 8.85 4.15
CA ASP A 239 -8.68 8.09 3.16
C ASP A 239 -8.00 8.14 1.78
N VAL A 240 -7.52 9.33 1.37
CA VAL A 240 -6.76 9.50 0.12
C VAL A 240 -5.45 8.70 0.14
N LEU A 241 -4.75 8.64 1.28
CA LEU A 241 -3.56 7.80 1.43
C LEU A 241 -3.90 6.31 1.33
N GLY A 242 -5.00 5.88 1.98
CA GLY A 242 -5.52 4.52 1.89
C GLY A 242 -5.91 4.14 0.47
N ALA A 243 -6.69 5.00 -0.19
CA ALA A 243 -7.12 4.82 -1.58
C ALA A 243 -5.94 4.72 -2.55
N ALA A 244 -4.93 5.58 -2.41
CA ALA A 244 -3.72 5.52 -3.22
C ALA A 244 -2.94 4.21 -3.01
N THR A 245 -2.91 3.71 -1.77
CA THR A 245 -2.28 2.43 -1.42
C THR A 245 -2.98 1.27 -2.11
N GLU A 246 -4.30 1.14 -1.97
CA GLU A 246 -5.10 0.07 -2.58
C GLU A 246 -5.07 0.13 -4.10
N GLY A 247 -5.25 1.32 -4.68
CA GLY A 247 -5.19 1.52 -6.13
C GLY A 247 -3.82 1.14 -6.71
N MET A 248 -2.74 1.50 -6.03
CA MET A 248 -1.40 1.13 -6.46
C MET A 248 -1.13 -0.38 -6.35
N GLU A 249 -1.65 -1.05 -5.31
CA GLU A 249 -1.55 -2.51 -5.21
C GLU A 249 -2.20 -3.20 -6.42
N VAL A 250 -3.41 -2.78 -6.80
CA VAL A 250 -4.09 -3.33 -7.99
C VAL A 250 -3.31 -3.03 -9.26
N ILE A 251 -2.81 -1.80 -9.44
CA ILE A 251 -2.02 -1.43 -10.62
C ILE A 251 -0.78 -2.31 -10.76
N TYR A 252 -0.05 -2.57 -9.66
CA TYR A 252 1.09 -3.49 -9.69
C TYR A 252 0.69 -4.89 -10.15
N TRP A 253 -0.38 -5.45 -9.59
CA TRP A 253 -0.87 -6.76 -9.99
C TRP A 253 -1.30 -6.81 -11.44
N VAL A 254 -2.04 -5.80 -11.94
CA VAL A 254 -2.50 -5.70 -13.34
C VAL A 254 -1.32 -5.61 -14.30
N ILE A 255 -0.29 -4.82 -13.96
CA ILE A 255 0.90 -4.71 -14.80
C ILE A 255 1.69 -6.02 -14.83
N LEU A 256 1.86 -6.68 -13.69
CA LEU A 256 2.53 -7.99 -13.64
C LEU A 256 1.77 -9.04 -14.45
N TRP A 257 0.46 -9.06 -14.37
CA TRP A 257 -0.40 -9.90 -15.19
C TRP A 257 -0.26 -9.58 -16.68
N GLY A 258 -0.31 -8.30 -17.07
CA GLY A 258 -0.12 -7.88 -18.46
C GLY A 258 1.25 -8.24 -19.02
N LEU A 259 2.32 -8.05 -18.24
CA LEU A 259 3.68 -8.43 -18.62
C LEU A 259 3.81 -9.94 -18.85
N HIS A 260 3.08 -10.75 -18.10
CA HIS A 260 3.06 -12.20 -18.31
C HIS A 260 2.62 -12.56 -19.74
N TYR A 261 1.58 -11.92 -20.28
CA TYR A 261 1.10 -12.19 -21.65
C TYR A 261 2.00 -11.60 -22.74
N ILE A 262 2.71 -10.51 -22.47
CA ILE A 262 3.60 -9.86 -23.46
C ILE A 262 4.93 -10.62 -23.57
N VAL A 263 5.46 -11.16 -22.48
CA VAL A 263 6.78 -11.81 -22.46
C VAL A 263 6.70 -13.29 -22.86
N MET A 264 5.51 -13.90 -22.83
CA MET A 264 5.31 -15.29 -23.26
C MET A 264 4.99 -15.43 -24.76
N VAL A 265 4.92 -14.33 -25.52
CA VAL A 265 4.88 -14.31 -26.97
C VAL A 265 6.29 -14.14 -27.53
#